data_268ae42ecb17739ecaf13ffdd95ac13c
#
_entry.id   268ae42ecb17739ecaf13ffdd95ac13c
#
_cell.length_a   1.000
_cell.length_b   1.000
_cell.length_c   1.000
_cell.angle_alpha   90.00
_cell.angle_beta   90.00
_cell.angle_gamma   90.00
#
_symmetry.space_group_name_H-M   'P 1'
#
loop_
_entity.id
_entity.type
_entity.pdbx_description
1 polymer ?
#
loop_
_entity_poly.entity_id
_entity_poly.type
_entity_poly.pdbx_seq_one_letter_code
_entity_poly.pdbx_strand_id
1 'polypeptide(L)'
;MNINQLSRRGFLATAAMSGLGATGAFGPFISAAEAADGKTLNVRLYGALDSLDPGYMVGGTPDLDTLWCITPSLVHYGHDSSGAVVPRKTAYVQEIVQRDPTHIDFTLTPGLMWTNGFGELTTEDVKYSFDRMAVSEWKGGFDAYERLDIIDKYKATIVLKSPFAPFMIISLASNTGSIICKKATEGVGGKFTTDMPATCGPYLYEWKQKQYIKFSPNPEWTGPKPAYENIKAVFISEDTAAALAFEAGEIDATKIVPTTYERYLKTPPPNSSLAVAGALQYMWMGMNQEHPKLKDIRVRKAIQHAVDAVSINMGAYGGTAETSYGVVCPGLIGKRNESKYSYDPAKAKALLAEAGVSDLELTIRTLNNQERVLTATIIQANLQAVGIKATVLPQDSGPFWDMGQESKGEVWKELELWVMRYGSQADPFEPFQWFVSEQVGIWNWERWTSDEFDALYKEGIIESDPAKRNEIYLRMQEIMEDTGSYVWLTHEAEVYVHRNTVDVDLAPTGEMQLIYTKPA
;
A
#
# COMPACT_ATOMS: atom_id res chain seq x y z
N MET A 1 -42.02 47.73 -14.51
CA MET A 1 -41.99 47.46 -15.97
C MET A 1 -41.75 45.96 -16.14
N ASN A 2 -42.64 45.30 -16.87
CA ASN A 2 -42.76 43.83 -16.97
C ASN A 2 -41.55 43.12 -17.56
N ILE A 3 -41.07 42.15 -16.83
CA ILE A 3 -40.22 41.07 -17.34
C ILE A 3 -41.16 39.88 -17.63
N ASN A 4 -41.56 39.72 -18.88
CA ASN A 4 -42.09 38.47 -19.42
C ASN A 4 -42.12 38.59 -20.94
N GLN A 5 -41.28 37.77 -21.59
CA GLN A 5 -41.39 37.11 -22.89
C GLN A 5 -40.00 37.04 -23.57
N LEU A 6 -39.28 36.00 -23.22
CA LEU A 6 -38.28 35.43 -24.13
C LEU A 6 -38.66 33.95 -24.34
N SER A 7 -39.12 33.68 -25.55
CA SER A 7 -39.60 32.35 -25.94
C SER A 7 -38.43 31.36 -26.05
N ARG A 8 -38.68 30.07 -25.71
CA ARG A 8 -37.75 28.94 -25.78
C ARG A 8 -37.05 28.73 -27.16
N ARG A 9 -37.49 29.41 -28.20
CA ARG A 9 -36.86 29.33 -29.55
C ARG A 9 -35.72 30.32 -29.76
N GLY A 10 -35.59 31.37 -28.95
CA GLY A 10 -34.46 32.33 -29.01
C GLY A 10 -33.22 31.84 -28.27
N PHE A 11 -33.34 30.88 -27.36
CA PHE A 11 -32.21 30.37 -26.56
C PHE A 11 -31.38 29.33 -27.30
N LEU A 12 -31.94 28.65 -28.30
CA LEU A 12 -31.22 27.64 -29.10
C LEU A 12 -30.45 28.19 -30.32
N ALA A 13 -30.68 29.44 -30.70
CA ALA A 13 -29.97 30.05 -31.83
C ALA A 13 -28.73 30.86 -31.42
N THR A 14 -28.55 31.18 -30.12
CA THR A 14 -27.37 31.93 -29.62
C THR A 14 -26.30 31.03 -29.00
N ALA A 15 -26.59 29.74 -28.85
CA ALA A 15 -25.61 28.74 -28.34
C ALA A 15 -24.70 28.13 -29.44
N ALA A 16 -24.92 28.49 -30.71
CA ALA A 16 -24.17 27.92 -31.83
C ALA A 16 -22.99 28.76 -32.34
N MET A 17 -22.69 29.91 -31.74
CA MET A 17 -21.58 30.77 -32.16
C MET A 17 -20.64 31.27 -31.05
N SER A 18 -20.60 30.64 -29.89
CA SER A 18 -19.57 30.90 -28.86
C SER A 18 -18.82 29.65 -28.42
N GLY A 19 -18.73 28.69 -29.31
CA GLY A 19 -18.00 27.42 -29.12
C GLY A 19 -16.57 27.41 -29.67
N LEU A 20 -15.85 28.54 -29.58
CA LEU A 20 -14.40 28.61 -29.90
C LEU A 20 -13.73 29.50 -28.84
N GLY A 21 -13.28 28.90 -27.75
CA GLY A 21 -12.48 29.64 -26.79
C GLY A 21 -12.47 29.12 -25.37
N ALA A 22 -12.54 27.78 -25.17
CA ALA A 22 -12.18 27.16 -23.89
C ALA A 22 -11.42 25.87 -24.18
N THR A 23 -10.26 25.98 -24.83
CA THR A 23 -9.22 24.97 -24.73
C THR A 23 -8.57 25.14 -23.38
N GLY A 24 -9.32 24.77 -22.33
CA GLY A 24 -8.75 24.51 -21.01
C GLY A 24 -7.82 23.32 -21.14
N ALA A 25 -6.58 23.55 -20.82
CA ALA A 25 -5.41 22.73 -20.81
C ALA A 25 -5.68 21.26 -20.42
N PHE A 26 -6.12 20.45 -21.37
CA PHE A 26 -5.74 19.04 -21.35
C PHE A 26 -4.27 19.02 -21.78
N GLY A 27 -3.39 18.54 -20.86
CA GLY A 27 -1.99 18.32 -21.20
C GLY A 27 -1.86 17.45 -22.45
N PRO A 28 -0.69 17.37 -23.07
CA PRO A 28 -0.51 16.64 -24.30
C PRO A 28 -0.83 15.16 -24.08
N PHE A 29 -2.02 14.74 -24.47
CA PHE A 29 -2.38 13.33 -24.55
C PHE A 29 -1.39 12.63 -25.46
N ILE A 30 -1.03 11.40 -25.11
CA ILE A 30 -0.19 10.54 -25.93
C ILE A 30 -0.91 10.37 -27.28
N SER A 31 -0.20 10.58 -28.37
CA SER A 31 -0.79 10.22 -29.68
C SER A 31 -0.96 8.70 -29.73
N ALA A 32 -2.07 8.23 -30.26
CA ALA A 32 -2.32 6.79 -30.43
C ALA A 32 -1.19 6.07 -31.25
N ALA A 33 -0.36 6.83 -31.96
CA ALA A 33 0.80 6.32 -32.69
C ALA A 33 1.99 6.01 -31.76
N GLU A 34 2.16 6.71 -30.64
CA GLU A 34 3.22 6.40 -29.66
C GLU A 34 2.89 5.13 -28.85
N ALA A 35 1.60 4.86 -28.62
CA ALA A 35 1.15 3.65 -27.93
C ALA A 35 1.27 2.36 -28.80
N ALA A 36 1.43 2.49 -30.12
CA ALA A 36 1.37 1.37 -31.06
C ALA A 36 2.73 0.78 -31.46
N ASP A 37 3.86 1.33 -30.99
CA ASP A 37 5.20 0.90 -31.43
C ASP A 37 5.71 -0.40 -30.75
N GLY A 38 5.02 -0.88 -29.70
CA GLY A 38 5.39 -2.07 -28.91
C GLY A 38 6.70 -1.94 -28.12
N LYS A 39 7.31 -0.75 -28.13
CA LYS A 39 8.58 -0.45 -27.46
C LYS A 39 8.41 0.49 -26.28
N THR A 40 7.32 1.21 -26.24
CA THR A 40 6.97 2.18 -25.20
C THR A 40 5.83 1.63 -24.35
N LEU A 41 6.03 1.60 -23.04
CA LEU A 41 4.99 1.33 -22.06
C LEU A 41 4.39 2.65 -21.59
N ASN A 42 3.09 2.86 -21.85
CA ASN A 42 2.37 4.05 -21.41
C ASN A 42 1.48 3.70 -20.22
N VAL A 43 1.69 4.35 -19.08
CA VAL A 43 0.97 4.04 -17.84
C VAL A 43 0.48 5.29 -17.14
N ARG A 44 -0.45 5.08 -16.23
CA ARG A 44 -0.87 6.12 -15.31
C ARG A 44 0.14 6.31 -14.20
N LEU A 45 0.43 7.57 -13.86
CA LEU A 45 0.98 7.98 -12.58
C LEU A 45 -0.18 8.58 -11.76
N TYR A 46 -0.64 7.89 -10.73
CA TYR A 46 -1.85 8.27 -9.97
C TYR A 46 -1.57 9.29 -8.85
N GLY A 47 -0.32 9.47 -8.45
CA GLY A 47 0.16 10.48 -7.50
C GLY A 47 1.18 11.40 -8.14
N ALA A 48 1.24 12.65 -7.72
CA ALA A 48 2.28 13.57 -8.15
C ALA A 48 3.59 13.23 -7.42
N LEU A 49 4.68 13.08 -8.19
CA LEU A 49 6.02 13.06 -7.62
C LEU A 49 6.35 14.43 -7.03
N ASP A 50 6.98 14.46 -5.87
CA ASP A 50 7.41 15.69 -5.20
C ASP A 50 8.94 15.84 -5.18
N SER A 51 9.66 14.74 -5.05
CA SER A 51 11.12 14.72 -5.01
C SER A 51 11.65 13.40 -5.57
N LEU A 52 12.86 13.43 -6.11
CA LEU A 52 13.64 12.24 -6.48
C LEU A 52 14.72 11.92 -5.43
N ASP A 53 14.80 12.68 -4.35
CA ASP A 53 15.73 12.41 -3.26
C ASP A 53 15.13 11.39 -2.29
N PRO A 54 15.67 10.15 -2.22
CA PRO A 54 15.07 9.08 -1.43
C PRO A 54 14.93 9.38 0.07
N GLY A 55 15.77 10.25 0.60
CA GLY A 55 15.75 10.61 2.02
C GLY A 55 14.79 11.77 2.35
N TYR A 56 14.20 12.44 1.35
CA TYR A 56 13.43 13.68 1.51
C TYR A 56 12.19 13.77 0.62
N MET A 57 11.79 12.70 -0.02
CA MET A 57 10.51 12.59 -0.72
C MET A 57 9.38 12.37 0.27
N VAL A 58 8.14 12.70 -0.11
CA VAL A 58 6.96 12.39 0.73
C VAL A 58 6.83 10.88 0.93
N GLY A 59 7.25 10.12 -0.07
CA GLY A 59 7.22 8.65 -0.03
C GLY A 59 5.83 8.11 -0.34
N GLY A 60 5.77 7.44 -1.42
CA GLY A 60 4.60 6.74 -1.90
C GLY A 60 5.01 5.81 -3.01
N THR A 61 4.11 4.97 -3.45
CA THR A 61 4.43 3.98 -4.46
C THR A 61 4.85 4.59 -5.79
N PRO A 62 4.26 5.70 -6.29
CA PRO A 62 4.73 6.35 -7.52
C PRO A 62 6.19 6.77 -7.47
N ASP A 63 6.64 7.20 -6.28
CA ASP A 63 8.01 7.65 -6.07
C ASP A 63 8.98 6.47 -6.14
N LEU A 64 8.62 5.35 -5.51
CA LEU A 64 9.44 4.15 -5.45
C LEU A 64 9.62 3.51 -6.85
N ASP A 65 8.54 3.34 -7.60
CA ASP A 65 8.58 2.79 -8.96
C ASP A 65 9.44 3.65 -9.90
N THR A 66 9.38 4.98 -9.71
CA THR A 66 10.23 5.93 -10.43
C THR A 66 11.69 5.76 -10.06
N LEU A 67 12.01 5.68 -8.77
CA LEU A 67 13.39 5.51 -8.30
C LEU A 67 14.02 4.22 -8.82
N TRP A 68 13.30 3.10 -8.80
CA TRP A 68 13.82 1.82 -9.29
C TRP A 68 14.19 1.81 -10.78
N CYS A 69 13.63 2.72 -11.57
CA CYS A 69 14.01 2.90 -12.96
C CYS A 69 15.38 3.59 -13.13
N ILE A 70 15.82 4.38 -12.16
CA ILE A 70 16.96 5.30 -12.32
C ILE A 70 18.04 5.19 -11.23
N THR A 71 17.74 4.55 -10.08
CA THR A 71 18.68 4.41 -8.96
C THR A 71 19.00 2.96 -8.66
N PRO A 72 20.22 2.65 -8.18
CA PRO A 72 20.54 1.37 -7.61
C PRO A 72 19.80 1.09 -6.30
N SER A 73 19.50 -0.17 -6.07
CA SER A 73 19.15 -0.74 -4.77
C SER A 73 19.61 -2.19 -4.70
N LEU A 74 19.87 -2.70 -3.51
CA LEU A 74 20.38 -4.08 -3.36
C LEU A 74 19.28 -5.11 -3.60
N VAL A 75 18.06 -4.81 -3.14
CA VAL A 75 16.87 -5.65 -3.28
C VAL A 75 15.65 -4.80 -3.63
N HIS A 76 14.69 -5.41 -4.28
CA HIS A 76 13.34 -4.91 -4.52
C HIS A 76 12.31 -5.86 -3.92
N TYR A 77 11.03 -5.52 -3.98
CA TYR A 77 9.96 -6.46 -3.67
C TYR A 77 9.83 -7.54 -4.74
N GLY A 78 9.51 -8.75 -4.32
CA GLY A 78 9.23 -9.87 -5.20
C GLY A 78 8.30 -10.88 -4.55
N HIS A 79 7.93 -11.88 -5.35
CA HIS A 79 7.19 -13.05 -4.90
C HIS A 79 7.98 -14.31 -5.27
N ASP A 80 7.92 -15.30 -4.42
CA ASP A 80 8.40 -16.63 -4.78
C ASP A 80 7.33 -17.42 -5.58
N SER A 81 7.62 -18.66 -5.93
CA SER A 81 6.72 -19.52 -6.69
C SER A 81 5.41 -19.88 -5.95
N SER A 82 5.32 -19.65 -4.66
CA SER A 82 4.12 -19.84 -3.85
C SER A 82 3.28 -18.58 -3.73
N GLY A 83 3.77 -17.44 -4.21
CA GLY A 83 3.19 -16.11 -4.03
C GLY A 83 3.59 -15.44 -2.71
N ALA A 84 4.52 -16.03 -1.95
CA ALA A 84 5.03 -15.40 -0.74
C ALA A 84 5.91 -14.20 -1.07
N VAL A 85 5.76 -13.14 -0.28
CA VAL A 85 6.55 -11.91 -0.40
C VAL A 85 7.98 -12.18 0.03
N VAL A 86 8.92 -11.89 -0.86
CA VAL A 86 10.35 -12.10 -0.63
C VAL A 86 11.19 -10.94 -1.17
N PRO A 87 12.38 -10.68 -0.61
CA PRO A 87 13.34 -9.78 -1.23
C PRO A 87 13.79 -10.30 -2.59
N ARG A 88 13.60 -9.51 -3.65
CA ARG A 88 14.07 -9.80 -5.01
C ARG A 88 15.46 -9.18 -5.18
N LYS A 89 16.48 -10.01 -5.36
CA LYS A 89 17.84 -9.53 -5.69
C LYS A 89 17.82 -8.74 -6.99
N THR A 90 18.45 -7.56 -7.00
CA THR A 90 18.51 -6.69 -8.18
C THR A 90 19.73 -7.00 -9.08
N ALA A 91 19.80 -6.33 -10.24
CA ALA A 91 20.97 -6.40 -11.13
C ALA A 91 22.24 -5.73 -10.55
N TYR A 92 22.08 -4.91 -9.52
CA TYR A 92 23.17 -4.17 -8.89
C TYR A 92 24.03 -5.01 -7.95
N VAL A 93 23.57 -6.21 -7.58
CA VAL A 93 24.29 -7.12 -6.70
C VAL A 93 24.48 -8.50 -7.32
N GLN A 94 25.68 -9.05 -7.19
CA GLN A 94 25.98 -10.45 -7.50
C GLN A 94 25.44 -11.36 -6.41
N GLU A 95 25.63 -10.95 -5.16
CA GLU A 95 25.23 -11.71 -3.98
C GLU A 95 24.79 -10.78 -2.84
N ILE A 96 23.79 -11.20 -2.09
CA ILE A 96 23.39 -10.60 -0.81
C ILE A 96 22.89 -11.72 0.10
N VAL A 97 23.46 -11.84 1.30
CA VAL A 97 23.18 -12.93 2.25
C VAL A 97 23.19 -12.40 3.67
N GLN A 98 22.15 -12.71 4.41
CA GLN A 98 22.15 -12.49 5.86
C GLN A 98 23.00 -13.60 6.51
N ARG A 99 24.24 -13.24 6.92
CA ARG A 99 25.20 -14.16 7.52
C ARG A 99 24.80 -14.58 8.93
N ASP A 100 24.31 -13.64 9.70
CA ASP A 100 23.81 -13.82 11.06
C ASP A 100 22.72 -12.74 11.35
N PRO A 101 22.06 -12.75 12.52
CA PRO A 101 20.94 -11.82 12.79
C PRO A 101 21.28 -10.32 12.70
N THR A 102 22.56 -9.95 12.73
CA THR A 102 23.00 -8.54 12.72
C THR A 102 23.94 -8.20 11.56
N HIS A 103 24.31 -9.16 10.71
CA HIS A 103 25.23 -8.92 9.61
C HIS A 103 24.69 -9.42 8.28
N ILE A 104 24.63 -8.52 7.30
CA ILE A 104 24.23 -8.82 5.92
C ILE A 104 25.40 -8.50 5.00
N ASP A 105 25.95 -9.54 4.38
CA ASP A 105 27.06 -9.42 3.43
C ASP A 105 26.52 -9.23 2.02
N PHE A 106 27.13 -8.36 1.23
CA PHE A 106 26.79 -8.22 -0.17
C PHE A 106 28.01 -7.97 -1.06
N THR A 107 27.85 -8.30 -2.35
CA THR A 107 28.82 -8.03 -3.40
C THR A 107 28.13 -7.31 -4.54
N LEU A 108 28.54 -6.09 -4.85
CA LEU A 108 28.04 -5.31 -5.98
C LEU A 108 28.44 -5.94 -7.31
N THR A 109 27.65 -5.72 -8.34
CA THR A 109 28.01 -6.04 -9.73
C THR A 109 29.00 -5.01 -10.26
N PRO A 110 30.23 -5.40 -10.66
CA PRO A 110 31.20 -4.48 -11.21
C PRO A 110 30.78 -3.88 -12.56
N GLY A 111 31.30 -2.72 -12.89
CA GLY A 111 31.13 -2.09 -14.22
C GLY A 111 29.85 -1.29 -14.39
N LEU A 112 29.05 -1.09 -13.33
CA LEU A 112 27.86 -0.24 -13.37
C LEU A 112 28.26 1.22 -13.16
N MET A 113 27.93 2.09 -14.11
CA MET A 113 28.43 3.46 -14.17
C MET A 113 27.35 4.48 -13.74
N TRP A 114 27.78 5.45 -12.97
CA TRP A 114 27.01 6.68 -12.77
C TRP A 114 27.07 7.56 -14.00
N THR A 115 25.95 8.10 -14.40
CA THR A 115 25.87 9.08 -15.51
C THR A 115 26.70 10.35 -15.21
N ASN A 116 26.90 11.16 -16.22
CA ASN A 116 27.61 12.44 -16.13
C ASN A 116 29.09 12.31 -15.72
N GLY A 117 29.71 11.15 -15.95
CA GLY A 117 31.14 10.93 -15.71
C GLY A 117 31.55 10.83 -14.23
N PHE A 118 30.62 10.54 -13.32
CA PHE A 118 30.90 10.40 -11.90
C PHE A 118 31.63 9.09 -11.53
N GLY A 119 31.81 8.19 -12.51
CA GLY A 119 32.54 6.96 -12.34
C GLY A 119 31.64 5.77 -12.02
N GLU A 120 32.20 4.75 -11.42
CA GLU A 120 31.56 3.46 -11.18
C GLU A 120 30.86 3.43 -9.81
N LEU A 121 29.72 2.73 -9.73
CA LEU A 121 29.03 2.41 -8.47
C LEU A 121 29.93 1.57 -7.57
N THR A 122 30.12 2.00 -6.32
CA THR A 122 30.98 1.37 -5.34
C THR A 122 30.33 1.25 -3.96
N THR A 123 30.96 0.50 -3.07
CA THR A 123 30.54 0.39 -1.66
C THR A 123 30.58 1.73 -0.91
N GLU A 124 31.38 2.71 -1.40
CA GLU A 124 31.37 4.08 -0.85
C GLU A 124 30.04 4.80 -1.11
N ASP A 125 29.41 4.58 -2.27
CA ASP A 125 28.10 5.16 -2.58
C ASP A 125 27.02 4.51 -1.71
N VAL A 126 27.09 3.20 -1.49
CA VAL A 126 26.17 2.48 -0.60
C VAL A 126 26.30 3.01 0.83
N LYS A 127 27.55 3.10 1.34
CA LYS A 127 27.82 3.64 2.68
C LYS A 127 27.27 5.05 2.84
N TYR A 128 27.57 5.93 1.90
CA TYR A 128 27.09 7.31 1.91
C TYR A 128 25.55 7.36 1.96
N SER A 129 24.89 6.56 1.12
CA SER A 129 23.41 6.54 1.04
C SER A 129 22.78 6.08 2.34
N PHE A 130 23.31 5.00 2.94
CA PHE A 130 22.77 4.43 4.17
C PHE A 130 23.07 5.29 5.40
N ASP A 131 24.29 5.82 5.53
CA ASP A 131 24.64 6.77 6.60
C ASP A 131 23.77 8.03 6.52
N ARG A 132 23.50 8.52 5.31
CA ARG A 132 22.62 9.67 5.06
C ARG A 132 21.16 9.34 5.37
N MET A 133 20.69 8.15 5.03
CA MET A 133 19.33 7.70 5.33
C MET A 133 19.06 7.66 6.83
N ALA A 134 20.01 7.20 7.63
CA ALA A 134 19.91 7.12 9.09
C ALA A 134 19.69 8.48 9.79
N VAL A 135 19.88 9.61 9.10
CA VAL A 135 19.66 10.97 9.61
C VAL A 135 18.64 11.78 8.79
N SER A 136 17.99 11.15 7.82
CA SER A 136 17.00 11.75 6.93
C SER A 136 15.60 11.84 7.57
N GLU A 137 14.61 12.32 6.81
CA GLU A 137 13.21 12.29 7.20
C GLU A 137 12.65 10.85 7.31
N TRP A 138 13.29 9.88 6.64
CA TRP A 138 12.95 8.46 6.64
C TRP A 138 13.78 7.60 7.60
N LYS A 139 14.52 8.23 8.51
CA LYS A 139 15.39 7.52 9.47
C LYS A 139 14.71 6.37 10.23
N GLY A 140 13.41 6.48 10.53
CA GLY A 140 12.65 5.43 11.22
C GLY A 140 12.66 4.09 10.47
N GLY A 141 12.60 4.10 9.15
CA GLY A 141 12.74 2.90 8.32
C GLY A 141 14.17 2.32 8.31
N PHE A 142 15.13 3.04 8.89
CA PHE A 142 16.55 2.65 8.96
C PHE A 142 17.10 2.57 10.39
N ASP A 143 16.26 2.59 11.40
CA ASP A 143 16.64 2.63 12.82
C ASP A 143 17.51 1.44 13.24
N ALA A 144 17.31 0.28 12.64
CA ALA A 144 18.14 -0.90 12.92
C ALA A 144 19.57 -0.80 12.36
N TYR A 145 19.82 0.04 11.34
CA TYR A 145 21.14 0.22 10.74
C TYR A 145 22.11 0.85 11.74
N GLU A 146 23.30 0.27 11.89
CA GLU A 146 24.40 0.83 12.67
C GLU A 146 25.45 1.46 11.77
N ARG A 147 26.01 0.64 10.84
CA ARG A 147 27.07 1.06 9.94
C ARG A 147 27.23 0.11 8.74
N LEU A 148 28.00 0.54 7.75
CA LEU A 148 28.50 -0.31 6.67
C LEU A 148 30.00 -0.50 6.82
N ASP A 149 30.45 -1.75 6.95
CA ASP A 149 31.86 -2.13 6.99
C ASP A 149 32.32 -2.47 5.56
N ILE A 150 33.12 -1.57 4.96
CA ILE A 150 33.65 -1.74 3.60
C ILE A 150 34.83 -2.73 3.65
N ILE A 151 34.76 -3.80 2.84
CA ILE A 151 35.82 -4.79 2.67
C ILE A 151 36.68 -4.40 1.47
N ASP A 152 36.02 -4.11 0.34
CA ASP A 152 36.70 -3.62 -0.87
C ASP A 152 35.73 -2.77 -1.71
N LYS A 153 36.11 -2.41 -2.93
CA LYS A 153 35.33 -1.58 -3.85
C LYS A 153 33.90 -2.10 -4.09
N TYR A 154 33.69 -3.41 -4.02
CA TYR A 154 32.42 -4.07 -4.35
C TYR A 154 31.83 -4.87 -3.21
N LYS A 155 32.60 -5.16 -2.16
CA LYS A 155 32.17 -5.99 -1.04
C LYS A 155 32.04 -5.18 0.24
N ALA A 156 30.95 -5.36 0.93
CA ALA A 156 30.75 -4.78 2.25
C ALA A 156 29.77 -5.62 3.09
N THR A 157 29.76 -5.33 4.38
CA THR A 157 28.84 -5.89 5.36
C THR A 157 27.98 -4.77 5.95
N ILE A 158 26.66 -4.91 5.87
CA ILE A 158 25.72 -4.08 6.63
C ILE A 158 25.68 -4.62 8.05
N VAL A 159 25.91 -3.77 9.05
CA VAL A 159 25.86 -4.11 10.47
C VAL A 159 24.64 -3.46 11.09
N LEU A 160 23.85 -4.26 11.81
CA LEU A 160 22.67 -3.80 12.54
C LEU A 160 22.99 -3.64 14.03
N LYS A 161 22.37 -2.65 14.68
CA LYS A 161 22.48 -2.39 16.15
C LYS A 161 22.00 -3.57 16.98
N SER A 162 20.97 -4.24 16.48
CA SER A 162 20.33 -5.42 17.09
C SER A 162 19.67 -6.25 16.00
N PRO A 163 19.34 -7.53 16.24
CA PRO A 163 18.59 -8.33 15.29
C PRO A 163 17.29 -7.64 14.86
N PHE A 164 17.09 -7.55 13.55
CA PHE A 164 15.86 -7.03 12.94
C PHE A 164 15.60 -7.84 11.67
N ALA A 165 14.84 -8.92 11.80
CA ALA A 165 14.57 -9.87 10.72
C ALA A 165 13.95 -9.22 9.46
N PRO A 166 13.07 -8.19 9.56
CA PRO A 166 12.48 -7.54 8.39
C PRO A 166 13.42 -6.63 7.59
N PHE A 167 14.67 -6.41 8.01
CA PHE A 167 15.54 -5.36 7.44
C PHE A 167 15.65 -5.40 5.91
N MET A 168 15.81 -6.58 5.32
CA MET A 168 15.94 -6.70 3.87
C MET A 168 14.66 -6.29 3.11
N ILE A 169 13.49 -6.62 3.65
CA ILE A 169 12.23 -6.33 2.95
C ILE A 169 11.65 -4.96 3.32
N ILE A 170 11.83 -4.51 4.54
CA ILE A 170 11.29 -3.23 5.01
C ILE A 170 12.23 -2.06 4.71
N SER A 171 13.52 -2.22 5.01
CA SER A 171 14.49 -1.12 4.88
C SER A 171 15.15 -1.08 3.50
N LEU A 172 15.60 -2.24 2.97
CA LEU A 172 16.35 -2.26 1.72
C LEU A 172 15.49 -2.30 0.47
N ALA A 173 14.27 -2.87 0.51
CA ALA A 173 13.36 -2.94 -0.64
C ALA A 173 12.42 -1.73 -0.75
N SER A 174 12.60 -0.70 0.06
CA SER A 174 11.82 0.56 0.00
C SER A 174 12.69 1.72 -0.51
N ASN A 175 12.15 2.95 -0.49
CA ASN A 175 12.92 4.15 -0.81
C ASN A 175 14.18 4.30 0.06
N THR A 176 14.15 3.79 1.30
CA THR A 176 15.29 3.86 2.22
C THR A 176 16.48 3.01 1.77
N GLY A 177 16.26 1.99 0.93
CA GLY A 177 17.31 1.18 0.33
C GLY A 177 17.89 1.74 -0.98
N SER A 178 17.38 2.87 -1.48
CA SER A 178 17.89 3.50 -2.71
C SER A 178 19.28 4.06 -2.51
N ILE A 179 20.16 3.80 -3.48
CA ILE A 179 21.56 4.23 -3.46
C ILE A 179 21.72 5.43 -4.40
N ILE A 180 22.41 6.47 -3.94
CA ILE A 180 22.70 7.69 -4.69
C ILE A 180 24.22 7.89 -4.82
N CYS A 181 24.63 8.57 -5.87
CA CYS A 181 26.05 8.88 -6.10
C CYS A 181 26.59 9.85 -5.05
N LYS A 182 27.51 9.38 -4.21
CA LYS A 182 28.14 10.20 -3.17
C LYS A 182 28.72 11.51 -3.74
N LYS A 183 29.62 11.38 -4.69
CA LYS A 183 30.35 12.53 -5.27
C LYS A 183 29.41 13.54 -5.94
N ALA A 184 28.41 13.07 -6.66
CA ALA A 184 27.45 13.93 -7.34
C ALA A 184 26.55 14.67 -6.33
N THR A 185 26.06 13.96 -5.31
CA THR A 185 25.18 14.52 -4.28
C THR A 185 25.92 15.51 -3.38
N GLU A 186 27.14 15.22 -2.98
CA GLU A 186 28.00 16.16 -2.24
C GLU A 186 28.26 17.44 -3.06
N GLY A 187 28.43 17.30 -4.39
CA GLY A 187 28.64 18.42 -5.31
C GLY A 187 27.49 19.41 -5.40
N VAL A 188 26.26 18.97 -5.06
CA VAL A 188 25.05 19.84 -5.02
C VAL A 188 24.62 20.21 -3.59
N GLY A 189 25.48 20.00 -2.61
CA GLY A 189 25.20 20.37 -1.21
C GLY A 189 24.51 19.29 -0.37
N GLY A 190 24.50 18.02 -0.81
CA GLY A 190 24.03 16.87 -0.03
C GLY A 190 22.53 16.60 -0.10
N LYS A 191 21.75 17.44 -0.78
CA LYS A 191 20.30 17.30 -0.97
C LYS A 191 19.89 17.82 -2.35
N PHE A 192 18.90 17.18 -2.97
CA PHE A 192 18.30 17.58 -4.23
C PHE A 192 16.77 17.39 -4.18
N THR A 193 16.05 17.78 -5.23
CA THR A 193 14.58 17.63 -5.31
C THR A 193 14.19 17.05 -6.66
N THR A 194 14.17 17.89 -7.70
CA THR A 194 13.70 17.48 -9.06
C THR A 194 14.83 16.96 -9.95
N ASP A 195 16.04 17.43 -9.72
CA ASP A 195 17.19 17.13 -10.55
C ASP A 195 18.16 16.23 -9.77
N MET A 196 18.07 14.93 -10.00
CA MET A 196 19.01 13.96 -9.45
C MET A 196 20.36 14.14 -10.16
N PRO A 197 21.45 14.44 -9.42
CA PRO A 197 22.71 14.86 -10.05
C PRO A 197 23.42 13.76 -10.83
N ALA A 198 23.15 12.51 -10.52
CA ALA A 198 23.60 11.34 -11.29
C ALA A 198 22.65 10.16 -11.05
N THR A 199 22.39 9.37 -12.09
CA THR A 199 21.63 8.14 -12.06
C THR A 199 22.53 6.96 -12.40
N CYS A 200 22.17 5.75 -11.95
CA CYS A 200 22.85 4.52 -12.33
C CYS A 200 21.79 3.42 -12.48
N GLY A 201 20.88 3.61 -13.40
CA GLY A 201 19.80 2.68 -13.73
C GLY A 201 19.75 2.40 -15.22
N PRO A 202 18.86 1.46 -15.65
CA PRO A 202 18.66 1.17 -17.05
C PRO A 202 18.08 2.33 -17.85
N TYR A 203 17.54 3.35 -17.17
CA TYR A 203 16.92 4.49 -17.80
C TYR A 203 17.53 5.83 -17.39
N LEU A 204 17.46 6.78 -18.30
CA LEU A 204 17.48 8.22 -18.05
C LEU A 204 16.04 8.71 -17.90
N TYR A 205 15.82 9.86 -17.30
CA TYR A 205 14.48 10.40 -17.13
C TYR A 205 14.32 11.84 -17.63
N GLU A 206 13.08 12.17 -18.02
CA GLU A 206 12.59 13.52 -18.26
C GLU A 206 11.34 13.72 -17.40
N TRP A 207 11.40 14.58 -16.41
CA TRP A 207 10.26 14.82 -15.52
C TRP A 207 9.67 16.21 -15.72
N LYS A 208 8.39 16.25 -16.04
CA LYS A 208 7.58 17.45 -16.07
C LYS A 208 6.54 17.39 -14.97
N GLN A 209 6.77 18.14 -13.89
CA GLN A 209 5.93 18.09 -12.69
C GLN A 209 4.43 18.19 -13.02
N LYS A 210 3.63 17.35 -12.35
CA LYS A 210 2.17 17.26 -12.49
C LYS A 210 1.69 16.96 -13.92
N GLN A 211 2.56 16.52 -14.81
CA GLN A 211 2.20 16.11 -16.16
C GLN A 211 2.64 14.70 -16.49
N TYR A 212 3.94 14.43 -16.47
CA TYR A 212 4.49 13.11 -16.76
C TYR A 212 5.91 12.94 -16.26
N ILE A 213 6.34 11.71 -16.17
CA ILE A 213 7.74 11.32 -16.21
C ILE A 213 7.95 10.33 -17.36
N LYS A 214 9.00 10.55 -18.16
CA LYS A 214 9.43 9.67 -19.25
C LYS A 214 10.76 9.04 -18.88
N PHE A 215 10.90 7.78 -19.22
CA PHE A 215 12.14 7.05 -19.12
C PHE A 215 12.59 6.62 -20.51
N SER A 216 13.87 6.84 -20.82
CA SER A 216 14.53 6.47 -22.05
C SER A 216 15.79 5.65 -21.76
N PRO A 217 16.28 4.82 -22.70
CA PRO A 217 17.43 3.97 -22.43
C PRO A 217 18.66 4.77 -21.97
N ASN A 218 19.29 4.30 -20.90
CA ASN A 218 20.58 4.82 -20.45
C ASN A 218 21.71 4.17 -21.29
N PRO A 219 22.46 4.92 -22.12
CA PRO A 219 23.51 4.36 -22.95
C PRO A 219 24.73 3.86 -22.14
N GLU A 220 24.89 4.30 -20.90
CA GLU A 220 25.96 3.86 -20.00
C GLU A 220 25.57 2.60 -19.20
N TRP A 221 24.33 2.12 -19.33
CA TRP A 221 23.85 0.93 -18.64
C TRP A 221 24.45 -0.34 -19.21
N THR A 222 25.19 -1.09 -18.40
CA THR A 222 25.85 -2.35 -18.77
C THR A 222 25.15 -3.59 -18.19
N GLY A 223 24.11 -3.39 -17.38
CA GLY A 223 23.30 -4.46 -16.80
C GLY A 223 22.29 -5.06 -17.81
N PRO A 224 21.38 -5.93 -17.36
CA PRO A 224 20.35 -6.53 -18.21
C PRO A 224 19.50 -5.47 -18.92
N LYS A 225 19.24 -5.69 -20.22
CA LYS A 225 18.37 -4.80 -20.99
C LYS A 225 16.95 -4.84 -20.39
N PRO A 226 16.33 -3.69 -20.08
CA PRO A 226 14.96 -3.65 -19.62
C PRO A 226 14.00 -4.12 -20.72
N ALA A 227 12.82 -4.61 -20.31
CA ALA A 227 11.86 -5.21 -21.24
C ALA A 227 11.26 -4.19 -22.22
N TYR A 228 10.97 -2.98 -21.77
CA TYR A 228 10.55 -1.86 -22.62
C TYR A 228 11.73 -0.93 -22.89
N GLU A 229 11.83 -0.41 -24.12
CA GLU A 229 12.83 0.60 -24.45
C GLU A 229 12.50 1.93 -23.79
N ASN A 230 11.23 2.32 -23.77
CA ASN A 230 10.77 3.55 -23.13
C ASN A 230 9.60 3.28 -22.20
N ILE A 231 9.46 4.11 -21.17
CA ILE A 231 8.28 4.14 -20.31
C ILE A 231 7.79 5.58 -20.23
N LYS A 232 6.49 5.81 -20.35
CA LYS A 232 5.87 7.11 -20.14
C LYS A 232 4.77 7.00 -19.10
N ALA A 233 5.01 7.52 -17.92
CA ALA A 233 4.02 7.59 -16.85
C ALA A 233 3.36 8.97 -16.84
N VAL A 234 2.06 9.03 -17.14
CA VAL A 234 1.29 10.28 -17.27
C VAL A 234 0.50 10.49 -15.99
N PHE A 235 0.59 11.69 -15.43
CA PHE A 235 -0.16 12.04 -14.24
C PHE A 235 -1.65 12.21 -14.55
N ILE A 236 -2.47 11.34 -13.98
CA ILE A 236 -3.94 11.38 -14.04
C ILE A 236 -4.46 11.13 -12.63
N SER A 237 -4.94 12.18 -11.95
CA SER A 237 -5.40 12.08 -10.57
C SER A 237 -6.69 11.27 -10.42
N GLU A 238 -7.63 11.46 -11.36
CA GLU A 238 -8.98 10.89 -11.26
C GLU A 238 -9.08 9.50 -11.89
N ASP A 239 -9.59 8.52 -11.13
CA ASP A 239 -9.72 7.13 -11.58
C ASP A 239 -10.61 6.98 -12.81
N THR A 240 -11.70 7.74 -12.89
CA THR A 240 -12.59 7.74 -14.05
C THR A 240 -11.90 8.26 -15.30
N ALA A 241 -11.09 9.31 -15.19
CA ALA A 241 -10.32 9.85 -16.31
C ALA A 241 -9.25 8.85 -16.79
N ALA A 242 -8.60 8.15 -15.87
CA ALA A 242 -7.64 7.10 -16.21
C ALA A 242 -8.30 5.92 -16.93
N ALA A 243 -9.48 5.49 -16.50
CA ALA A 243 -10.24 4.45 -17.17
C ALA A 243 -10.62 4.85 -18.60
N LEU A 244 -11.03 6.12 -18.82
CA LEU A 244 -11.33 6.66 -20.16
C LEU A 244 -10.07 6.75 -21.03
N ALA A 245 -8.94 7.19 -20.48
CA ALA A 245 -7.66 7.20 -21.21
C ALA A 245 -7.23 5.78 -21.63
N PHE A 246 -7.45 4.78 -20.76
CA PHE A 246 -7.24 3.38 -21.12
C PHE A 246 -8.19 2.95 -22.25
N GLU A 247 -9.49 3.21 -22.16
CA GLU A 247 -10.46 2.87 -23.23
C GLU A 247 -10.11 3.53 -24.56
N ALA A 248 -9.61 4.77 -24.53
CA ALA A 248 -9.15 5.50 -25.71
C ALA A 248 -7.81 4.97 -26.31
N GLY A 249 -7.11 4.09 -25.59
CA GLY A 249 -5.80 3.58 -26.04
C GLY A 249 -4.63 4.52 -25.77
N GLU A 250 -4.80 5.49 -24.87
CA GLU A 250 -3.76 6.45 -24.52
C GLU A 250 -2.76 5.89 -23.49
N ILE A 251 -3.20 4.92 -22.68
CA ILE A 251 -2.36 4.20 -21.73
C ILE A 251 -2.59 2.69 -21.84
N ASP A 252 -1.58 1.90 -21.47
CA ASP A 252 -1.54 0.45 -21.63
C ASP A 252 -1.98 -0.28 -20.35
N ALA A 253 -1.87 0.37 -19.20
CA ALA A 253 -2.31 -0.16 -17.91
C ALA A 253 -2.72 0.96 -16.95
N THR A 254 -3.70 0.67 -16.11
CA THR A 254 -4.11 1.56 -15.02
C THR A 254 -4.83 0.80 -13.91
N LYS A 255 -4.68 1.25 -12.69
CA LYS A 255 -5.52 0.88 -11.55
C LYS A 255 -6.95 1.37 -11.77
N ILE A 256 -7.92 0.57 -11.37
CA ILE A 256 -9.35 0.87 -11.49
C ILE A 256 -10.08 0.65 -10.16
N VAL A 257 -11.17 1.39 -9.97
CA VAL A 257 -12.03 1.27 -8.79
C VAL A 257 -13.05 0.12 -8.93
N PRO A 258 -13.63 -0.39 -7.82
CA PRO A 258 -14.57 -1.52 -7.84
C PRO A 258 -15.74 -1.36 -8.82
N THR A 259 -16.31 -0.17 -8.94
CA THR A 259 -17.42 0.11 -9.87
C THR A 259 -16.99 -0.01 -11.35
N THR A 260 -15.77 0.37 -11.68
CA THR A 260 -15.19 0.19 -13.02
C THR A 260 -14.87 -1.28 -13.26
N TYR A 261 -14.36 -2.00 -12.25
CA TYR A 261 -14.12 -3.43 -12.31
C TYR A 261 -15.40 -4.20 -12.64
N GLU A 262 -16.50 -3.95 -11.92
CA GLU A 262 -17.79 -4.58 -12.22
C GLU A 262 -18.28 -4.30 -13.65
N ARG A 263 -18.06 -3.09 -14.13
CA ARG A 263 -18.38 -2.71 -15.52
C ARG A 263 -17.55 -3.51 -16.52
N TYR A 264 -16.26 -3.66 -16.27
CA TYR A 264 -15.34 -4.37 -17.17
C TYR A 264 -15.53 -5.89 -17.12
N LEU A 265 -15.99 -6.45 -16.01
CA LEU A 265 -16.41 -7.86 -15.97
C LEU A 265 -17.58 -8.14 -16.94
N LYS A 266 -18.50 -7.18 -17.09
CA LYS A 266 -19.68 -7.30 -17.97
C LYS A 266 -19.36 -6.91 -19.42
N THR A 267 -18.53 -5.89 -19.59
CA THR A 267 -18.21 -5.30 -20.90
C THR A 267 -16.72 -4.88 -20.89
N PRO A 268 -15.81 -5.83 -21.08
CA PRO A 268 -14.38 -5.52 -21.06
C PRO A 268 -13.97 -4.64 -22.24
N PRO A 269 -13.05 -3.71 -22.04
CA PRO A 269 -12.43 -2.99 -23.14
C PRO A 269 -11.74 -3.94 -24.12
N PRO A 270 -11.72 -3.64 -25.43
CA PRO A 270 -11.09 -4.52 -26.42
C PRO A 270 -9.60 -4.79 -26.11
N ASN A 271 -9.16 -6.03 -26.30
CA ASN A 271 -7.76 -6.46 -26.11
C ASN A 271 -7.20 -6.13 -24.72
N SER A 272 -8.01 -6.35 -23.68
CA SER A 272 -7.63 -6.10 -22.31
C SER A 272 -7.89 -7.29 -21.40
N SER A 273 -7.16 -7.33 -20.31
CA SER A 273 -7.31 -8.26 -19.20
C SER A 273 -7.35 -7.50 -17.87
N LEU A 274 -7.86 -8.16 -16.84
CA LEU A 274 -7.88 -7.65 -15.48
C LEU A 274 -6.86 -8.42 -14.64
N ALA A 275 -6.03 -7.70 -13.91
CA ALA A 275 -5.13 -8.27 -12.91
C ALA A 275 -5.58 -7.81 -11.51
N VAL A 276 -5.70 -8.75 -10.59
CA VAL A 276 -6.04 -8.47 -9.18
C VAL A 276 -4.83 -8.83 -8.35
N ALA A 277 -4.27 -7.86 -7.65
CA ALA A 277 -3.19 -8.06 -6.70
C ALA A 277 -3.69 -7.82 -5.28
N GLY A 278 -3.29 -8.67 -4.33
CA GLY A 278 -3.48 -8.36 -2.92
C GLY A 278 -2.75 -7.05 -2.60
N ALA A 279 -3.43 -6.10 -2.00
CA ALA A 279 -2.78 -4.98 -1.35
C ALA A 279 -2.45 -5.37 0.10
N LEU A 280 -1.35 -4.84 0.63
CA LEU A 280 -1.02 -5.04 2.04
C LEU A 280 -1.95 -4.17 2.91
N GLN A 281 -3.23 -4.49 2.91
CA GLN A 281 -4.28 -3.77 3.64
C GLN A 281 -5.18 -4.77 4.36
N TYR A 282 -5.56 -4.43 5.59
CA TYR A 282 -6.48 -5.23 6.39
C TYR A 282 -7.56 -4.38 7.01
N MET A 283 -8.78 -4.89 6.99
CA MET A 283 -9.96 -4.23 7.52
C MET A 283 -10.60 -5.07 8.60
N TRP A 284 -11.04 -4.40 9.64
CA TRP A 284 -11.78 -5.03 10.74
C TRP A 284 -12.87 -4.10 11.29
N MET A 285 -13.81 -4.68 12.00
CA MET A 285 -14.65 -3.95 12.93
C MET A 285 -14.08 -4.14 14.33
N GLY A 286 -13.69 -3.04 14.97
CA GLY A 286 -13.19 -3.02 16.35
C GLY A 286 -14.33 -2.77 17.36
N MET A 287 -14.12 -3.24 18.58
CA MET A 287 -15.05 -3.13 19.71
C MET A 287 -14.31 -2.66 20.97
N ASN A 288 -14.72 -1.53 21.54
CA ASN A 288 -14.16 -1.06 22.81
C ASN A 288 -14.61 -1.93 23.97
N GLN A 289 -13.72 -2.78 24.49
CA GLN A 289 -14.07 -3.72 25.55
C GLN A 289 -14.28 -3.06 26.93
N GLU A 290 -13.87 -1.81 27.12
CA GLU A 290 -14.12 -1.05 28.34
C GLU A 290 -15.51 -0.40 28.32
N HIS A 291 -16.15 -0.27 27.15
CA HIS A 291 -17.48 0.31 27.04
C HIS A 291 -18.52 -0.56 27.78
N PRO A 292 -19.41 0.01 28.64
CA PRO A 292 -20.34 -0.76 29.48
C PRO A 292 -21.20 -1.79 28.72
N LYS A 293 -21.66 -1.48 27.51
CA LYS A 293 -22.44 -2.39 26.66
C LYS A 293 -21.63 -3.54 26.07
N LEU A 294 -20.32 -3.41 25.98
CA LEU A 294 -19.41 -4.35 25.33
C LEU A 294 -18.45 -5.04 26.33
N LYS A 295 -18.56 -4.74 27.62
CA LYS A 295 -17.68 -5.30 28.64
C LYS A 295 -17.81 -6.82 28.77
N ASP A 296 -19.02 -7.36 28.60
CA ASP A 296 -19.25 -8.80 28.61
C ASP A 296 -18.72 -9.42 27.31
N ILE A 297 -17.75 -10.32 27.42
CA ILE A 297 -17.14 -11.01 26.29
C ILE A 297 -18.14 -11.84 25.48
N ARG A 298 -19.23 -12.32 26.09
CA ARG A 298 -20.28 -13.07 25.39
C ARG A 298 -21.00 -12.18 24.37
N VAL A 299 -21.21 -10.92 24.72
CA VAL A 299 -21.79 -9.92 23.80
C VAL A 299 -20.85 -9.67 22.62
N ARG A 300 -19.54 -9.48 22.87
CA ARG A 300 -18.56 -9.29 21.81
C ARG A 300 -18.45 -10.50 20.89
N LYS A 301 -18.43 -11.72 21.47
CA LYS A 301 -18.43 -12.98 20.70
C LYS A 301 -19.73 -13.18 19.91
N ALA A 302 -20.86 -12.75 20.44
CA ALA A 302 -22.12 -12.74 19.68
C ALA A 302 -22.02 -11.85 18.45
N ILE A 303 -21.41 -10.67 18.57
CA ILE A 303 -21.17 -9.75 17.47
C ILE A 303 -20.21 -10.36 16.45
N GLN A 304 -19.14 -11.06 16.87
CA GLN A 304 -18.24 -11.78 15.97
C GLN A 304 -19.00 -12.82 15.11
N HIS A 305 -19.90 -13.60 15.71
CA HIS A 305 -20.72 -14.57 14.98
C HIS A 305 -21.86 -13.97 14.16
N ALA A 306 -22.23 -12.72 14.41
CA ALA A 306 -23.31 -12.05 13.70
C ALA A 306 -22.90 -11.47 12.34
N VAL A 307 -21.61 -11.18 12.13
CA VAL A 307 -21.12 -10.45 10.94
C VAL A 307 -20.64 -11.43 9.86
N ASP A 308 -21.17 -11.24 8.64
CA ASP A 308 -20.82 -12.02 7.45
C ASP A 308 -19.82 -11.26 6.57
N ALA A 309 -18.53 -11.58 6.74
CA ALA A 309 -17.45 -10.97 5.95
C ALA A 309 -17.54 -11.30 4.45
N VAL A 310 -18.15 -12.44 4.07
CA VAL A 310 -18.33 -12.81 2.66
C VAL A 310 -19.34 -11.88 1.99
N SER A 311 -20.47 -11.61 2.66
CA SER A 311 -21.46 -10.66 2.14
C SER A 311 -20.91 -9.22 2.03
N ILE A 312 -20.01 -8.84 2.94
CA ILE A 312 -19.30 -7.55 2.89
C ILE A 312 -18.39 -7.49 1.67
N ASN A 313 -17.56 -8.53 1.44
CA ASN A 313 -16.71 -8.58 0.27
C ASN A 313 -17.52 -8.45 -1.04
N MET A 314 -18.59 -9.20 -1.16
CA MET A 314 -19.45 -9.12 -2.35
C MET A 314 -20.16 -7.78 -2.49
N GLY A 315 -20.69 -7.23 -1.39
CA GLY A 315 -21.52 -6.02 -1.43
C GLY A 315 -20.73 -4.71 -1.51
N ALA A 316 -19.59 -4.62 -0.85
CA ALA A 316 -18.80 -3.38 -0.80
C ALA A 316 -17.61 -3.38 -1.77
N TYR A 317 -17.08 -4.56 -2.13
CA TYR A 317 -15.85 -4.70 -2.93
C TYR A 317 -16.06 -5.46 -4.26
N GLY A 318 -17.30 -5.81 -4.61
CA GLY A 318 -17.57 -6.55 -5.85
C GLY A 318 -16.88 -7.91 -5.93
N GLY A 319 -16.49 -8.49 -4.77
CA GLY A 319 -15.77 -9.77 -4.69
C GLY A 319 -14.27 -9.70 -5.00
N THR A 320 -13.69 -8.50 -5.10
CA THR A 320 -12.25 -8.32 -5.38
C THR A 320 -11.36 -8.52 -4.17
N ALA A 321 -11.87 -8.24 -2.97
CA ALA A 321 -11.12 -8.42 -1.73
C ALA A 321 -11.07 -9.89 -1.32
N GLU A 322 -10.08 -10.27 -0.51
CA GLU A 322 -10.04 -11.57 0.15
C GLU A 322 -10.68 -11.46 1.54
N THR A 323 -11.45 -12.46 1.97
CA THR A 323 -11.95 -12.52 3.35
C THR A 323 -10.79 -12.61 4.31
N SER A 324 -10.76 -11.72 5.30
CA SER A 324 -9.71 -11.69 6.31
C SER A 324 -10.04 -12.59 7.50
N TYR A 325 -9.00 -13.20 8.06
CA TYR A 325 -9.04 -13.97 9.30
C TYR A 325 -8.02 -13.46 10.34
N GLY A 326 -7.48 -12.26 10.11
CA GLY A 326 -6.50 -11.62 10.98
C GLY A 326 -5.89 -10.38 10.35
N VAL A 327 -4.88 -9.81 10.99
CA VAL A 327 -4.19 -8.61 10.50
C VAL A 327 -3.13 -8.91 9.44
N VAL A 328 -2.65 -10.17 9.37
CA VAL A 328 -1.57 -10.54 8.45
C VAL A 328 -2.13 -10.76 7.05
N CYS A 329 -1.65 -9.95 6.12
CA CYS A 329 -2.10 -9.94 4.74
C CYS A 329 -1.65 -11.18 3.94
N PRO A 330 -2.35 -11.51 2.84
CA PRO A 330 -1.94 -12.55 1.91
C PRO A 330 -0.50 -12.38 1.44
N GLY A 331 0.22 -13.50 1.30
CA GLY A 331 1.63 -13.52 0.90
C GLY A 331 2.63 -13.32 2.04
N LEU A 332 2.19 -12.92 3.24
CA LEU A 332 3.06 -12.79 4.41
C LEU A 332 3.04 -14.04 5.29
N ILE A 333 4.16 -14.31 5.98
CA ILE A 333 4.23 -15.37 6.99
C ILE A 333 3.26 -15.06 8.13
N GLY A 334 2.65 -16.08 8.72
CA GLY A 334 1.63 -15.92 9.76
C GLY A 334 0.22 -15.63 9.23
N LYS A 335 0.00 -15.61 7.89
CA LYS A 335 -1.35 -15.45 7.35
C LYS A 335 -2.24 -16.60 7.81
N ARG A 336 -3.43 -16.27 8.32
CA ARG A 336 -4.47 -17.24 8.72
C ARG A 336 -5.43 -17.51 7.56
N ASN A 337 -5.95 -18.75 7.53
CA ASN A 337 -6.93 -19.19 6.52
C ASN A 337 -8.30 -19.49 7.12
N GLU A 338 -8.44 -19.36 8.43
CA GLU A 338 -9.68 -19.62 9.15
C GLU A 338 -9.77 -18.80 10.44
N SER A 339 -10.99 -18.60 10.94
CA SER A 339 -11.32 -17.97 12.20
C SER A 339 -12.03 -18.97 13.12
N LYS A 340 -11.83 -18.83 14.43
CA LYS A 340 -12.61 -19.57 15.45
C LYS A 340 -14.06 -19.10 15.49
N TYR A 341 -14.35 -17.91 15.02
CA TYR A 341 -15.65 -17.23 15.09
C TYR A 341 -16.22 -17.01 13.69
N SER A 342 -16.68 -18.10 13.06
CA SER A 342 -17.37 -18.04 11.78
C SER A 342 -18.76 -17.41 11.92
N TYR A 343 -19.30 -16.89 10.81
CA TYR A 343 -20.66 -16.38 10.74
C TYR A 343 -21.67 -17.46 11.14
N ASP A 344 -22.36 -17.23 12.25
CA ASP A 344 -23.39 -18.11 12.83
C ASP A 344 -24.41 -17.28 13.61
N PRO A 345 -25.45 -16.76 12.95
CA PRO A 345 -26.47 -15.96 13.61
C PRO A 345 -27.25 -16.68 14.72
N ALA A 346 -27.33 -18.02 14.65
CA ALA A 346 -28.02 -18.80 15.69
C ALA A 346 -27.18 -18.80 16.98
N LYS A 347 -25.88 -19.01 16.85
CA LYS A 347 -24.94 -18.94 17.97
C LYS A 347 -24.84 -17.52 18.54
N ALA A 348 -24.87 -16.49 17.67
CA ALA A 348 -24.92 -15.09 18.11
C ALA A 348 -26.13 -14.82 19.03
N LYS A 349 -27.32 -15.25 18.62
CA LYS A 349 -28.55 -15.13 19.43
C LYS A 349 -28.47 -15.90 20.75
N ALA A 350 -27.89 -17.11 20.74
CA ALA A 350 -27.71 -17.90 21.95
C ALA A 350 -26.79 -17.18 22.96
N LEU A 351 -25.65 -16.64 22.50
CA LEU A 351 -24.71 -15.89 23.34
C LEU A 351 -25.32 -14.60 23.94
N LEU A 352 -26.14 -13.88 23.18
CA LEU A 352 -26.87 -12.72 23.69
C LEU A 352 -27.88 -13.12 24.78
N ALA A 353 -28.59 -14.22 24.58
CA ALA A 353 -29.52 -14.77 25.58
C ALA A 353 -28.78 -15.22 26.85
N GLU A 354 -27.64 -15.91 26.73
CA GLU A 354 -26.78 -16.31 27.86
C GLU A 354 -26.22 -15.10 28.61
N ALA A 355 -25.94 -14.00 27.92
CA ALA A 355 -25.52 -12.75 28.53
C ALA A 355 -26.67 -11.99 29.19
N GLY A 356 -27.95 -12.42 28.99
CA GLY A 356 -29.12 -11.71 29.47
C GLY A 356 -29.35 -10.37 28.79
N VAL A 357 -28.87 -10.22 27.55
CA VAL A 357 -28.95 -8.97 26.79
C VAL A 357 -30.11 -9.05 25.80
N SER A 358 -31.06 -8.11 25.92
CA SER A 358 -32.12 -7.80 24.98
C SER A 358 -32.04 -6.32 24.62
N ASP A 359 -32.57 -5.95 23.47
CA ASP A 359 -32.69 -4.55 23.03
C ASP A 359 -31.35 -3.78 23.01
N LEU A 360 -30.26 -4.46 22.61
CA LEU A 360 -28.95 -3.83 22.51
C LEU A 360 -28.93 -2.82 21.35
N GLU A 361 -28.59 -1.57 21.68
CA GLU A 361 -28.44 -0.48 20.70
C GLU A 361 -26.96 -0.05 20.70
N LEU A 362 -26.34 -0.03 19.50
CA LEU A 362 -24.94 0.33 19.30
C LEU A 362 -24.78 1.33 18.15
N THR A 363 -23.66 2.03 18.16
CA THR A 363 -23.21 2.89 17.05
C THR A 363 -22.04 2.25 16.33
N ILE A 364 -21.99 2.37 14.99
CA ILE A 364 -20.87 1.96 14.15
C ILE A 364 -20.27 3.22 13.53
N ARG A 365 -19.10 3.63 13.98
CA ARG A 365 -18.39 4.77 13.41
C ARG A 365 -17.49 4.33 12.26
N THR A 366 -17.42 5.13 11.20
CA THR A 366 -16.59 4.82 10.03
C THR A 366 -16.19 6.10 9.29
N LEU A 367 -15.15 6.02 8.47
CA LEU A 367 -14.84 7.11 7.53
C LEU A 367 -15.97 7.31 6.53
N ASN A 368 -16.20 8.58 6.15
CA ASN A 368 -17.21 8.96 5.16
C ASN A 368 -16.67 8.75 3.74
N ASN A 369 -16.45 7.50 3.37
CA ASN A 369 -16.23 7.08 1.98
C ASN A 369 -17.17 5.92 1.63
N GLN A 370 -17.38 5.71 0.34
CA GLN A 370 -18.42 4.83 -0.16
C GLN A 370 -18.25 3.38 0.35
N GLU A 371 -17.07 2.81 0.23
CA GLU A 371 -16.80 1.41 0.60
C GLU A 371 -16.95 1.18 2.10
N ARG A 372 -16.49 2.15 2.93
CA ARG A 372 -16.60 2.08 4.38
C ARG A 372 -18.03 2.21 4.88
N VAL A 373 -18.78 3.15 4.32
CA VAL A 373 -20.20 3.35 4.66
C VAL A 373 -21.02 2.13 4.24
N LEU A 374 -20.73 1.56 3.06
CA LEU A 374 -21.42 0.37 2.58
C LEU A 374 -21.07 -0.86 3.46
N THR A 375 -19.82 -1.05 3.82
CA THR A 375 -19.38 -2.07 4.78
C THR A 375 -20.13 -1.95 6.11
N ALA A 376 -20.17 -0.75 6.70
CA ALA A 376 -20.88 -0.50 7.96
C ALA A 376 -22.40 -0.74 7.83
N THR A 377 -22.98 -0.43 6.68
CA THR A 377 -24.42 -0.67 6.42
C THR A 377 -24.74 -2.17 6.32
N ILE A 378 -23.87 -2.96 5.71
CA ILE A 378 -24.03 -4.42 5.67
C ILE A 378 -23.88 -5.02 7.09
N ILE A 379 -22.91 -4.54 7.87
CA ILE A 379 -22.75 -4.93 9.29
C ILE A 379 -24.02 -4.57 10.08
N GLN A 380 -24.57 -3.38 9.89
CA GLN A 380 -25.83 -2.97 10.53
C GLN A 380 -26.96 -3.97 10.25
N ALA A 381 -27.12 -4.40 9.00
CA ALA A 381 -28.12 -5.38 8.61
C ALA A 381 -27.86 -6.77 9.25
N ASN A 382 -26.62 -7.19 9.31
CA ASN A 382 -26.22 -8.44 9.98
C ASN A 382 -26.55 -8.40 11.50
N LEU A 383 -26.23 -7.31 12.17
CA LEU A 383 -26.53 -7.11 13.59
C LEU A 383 -28.05 -7.07 13.85
N GLN A 384 -28.80 -6.41 13.00
CA GLN A 384 -30.27 -6.39 13.07
C GLN A 384 -30.89 -7.78 12.96
N ALA A 385 -30.32 -8.68 12.15
CA ALA A 385 -30.79 -10.05 11.99
C ALA A 385 -30.66 -10.90 13.27
N VAL A 386 -29.80 -10.51 14.20
CA VAL A 386 -29.63 -11.15 15.52
C VAL A 386 -30.27 -10.37 16.66
N GLY A 387 -30.98 -9.25 16.39
CA GLY A 387 -31.70 -8.46 17.37
C GLY A 387 -30.90 -7.30 17.97
N ILE A 388 -29.73 -6.97 17.43
CA ILE A 388 -28.95 -5.79 17.82
C ILE A 388 -29.31 -4.63 16.89
N LYS A 389 -29.77 -3.51 17.46
CA LYS A 389 -29.98 -2.28 16.70
C LYS A 389 -28.66 -1.53 16.57
N ALA A 390 -28.24 -1.24 15.35
CA ALA A 390 -27.04 -0.46 15.10
C ALA A 390 -27.35 0.81 14.30
N THR A 391 -26.63 1.91 14.58
CA THR A 391 -26.69 3.15 13.83
C THR A 391 -25.34 3.45 13.22
N VAL A 392 -25.28 3.60 11.89
CA VAL A 392 -24.05 3.95 11.18
C VAL A 392 -23.82 5.45 11.27
N LEU A 393 -22.63 5.86 11.70
CA LEU A 393 -22.20 7.25 11.86
C LEU A 393 -20.93 7.50 11.01
N PRO A 394 -21.09 7.89 9.74
CA PRO A 394 -19.97 8.32 8.91
C PRO A 394 -19.32 9.58 9.46
N GLN A 395 -18.00 9.68 9.40
CA GLN A 395 -17.23 10.81 9.91
C GLN A 395 -16.16 11.25 8.91
N ASP A 396 -15.84 12.52 8.93
CA ASP A 396 -14.70 13.07 8.19
C ASP A 396 -13.38 12.58 8.79
N SER A 397 -12.32 12.64 8.01
CA SER A 397 -11.02 12.03 8.35
C SER A 397 -10.45 12.53 9.68
N GLY A 398 -10.40 13.84 9.94
CA GLY A 398 -9.84 14.38 11.18
C GLY A 398 -10.54 13.84 12.44
N PRO A 399 -11.85 14.09 12.61
CA PRO A 399 -12.61 13.57 13.74
C PRO A 399 -12.57 12.06 13.89
N PHE A 400 -12.52 11.31 12.78
CA PHE A 400 -12.43 9.86 12.83
C PHE A 400 -11.13 9.40 13.48
N TRP A 401 -9.99 9.94 13.07
CA TRP A 401 -8.68 9.53 13.58
C TRP A 401 -8.42 9.98 15.02
N ASP A 402 -9.10 11.04 15.47
CA ASP A 402 -8.96 11.57 16.81
C ASP A 402 -9.81 10.80 17.85
N MET A 403 -10.89 10.13 17.45
CA MET A 403 -11.93 9.64 18.36
C MET A 403 -11.46 8.57 19.36
N GLY A 404 -10.46 7.76 19.02
CA GLY A 404 -9.94 6.72 19.91
C GLY A 404 -8.74 7.15 20.76
N GLN A 405 -8.24 8.39 20.56
CA GLN A 405 -7.05 8.89 21.21
C GLN A 405 -7.39 9.68 22.48
N GLU A 406 -6.85 9.27 23.62
CA GLU A 406 -7.07 9.96 24.91
C GLU A 406 -6.55 11.40 24.91
N SER A 407 -5.45 11.66 24.21
CA SER A 407 -4.87 13.01 24.09
C SER A 407 -5.77 14.01 23.33
N LYS A 408 -6.81 13.52 22.64
CA LYS A 408 -7.75 14.32 21.83
C LYS A 408 -9.09 14.57 22.53
N GLY A 409 -9.30 14.04 23.71
CA GLY A 409 -10.49 14.25 24.52
C GLY A 409 -11.17 12.96 24.99
N GLU A 410 -12.45 13.04 25.31
CA GLU A 410 -13.20 11.97 25.99
C GLU A 410 -14.05 11.09 25.05
N VAL A 411 -14.01 11.32 23.74
CA VAL A 411 -14.86 10.61 22.75
C VAL A 411 -14.62 9.10 22.78
N TRP A 412 -13.42 8.67 23.09
CA TRP A 412 -13.07 7.26 23.21
C TRP A 412 -13.92 6.49 24.25
N LYS A 413 -14.46 7.16 25.28
CA LYS A 413 -15.35 6.55 26.28
C LYS A 413 -16.71 6.17 25.73
N GLU A 414 -17.14 6.87 24.67
CA GLU A 414 -18.42 6.65 23.98
C GLU A 414 -18.24 5.79 22.73
N LEU A 415 -17.01 5.39 22.42
CA LEU A 415 -16.71 4.59 21.25
C LEU A 415 -17.15 3.16 21.47
N GLU A 416 -18.11 2.67 20.66
CA GLU A 416 -18.67 1.33 20.76
C GLU A 416 -18.06 0.42 19.68
N LEU A 417 -18.49 0.61 18.42
CA LEU A 417 -17.99 -0.12 17.26
C LEU A 417 -17.42 0.85 16.23
N TRP A 418 -16.44 0.40 15.46
CA TRP A 418 -15.92 1.15 14.32
C TRP A 418 -15.41 0.22 13.22
N VAL A 419 -15.50 0.68 11.98
CA VAL A 419 -14.88 0.02 10.83
C VAL A 419 -13.56 0.72 10.52
N MET A 420 -12.47 -0.03 10.67
CA MET A 420 -11.11 0.45 10.49
C MET A 420 -10.39 -0.30 9.36
N ARG A 421 -9.53 0.41 8.65
CA ARG A 421 -8.57 -0.17 7.71
C ARG A 421 -7.20 0.44 7.97
N TYR A 422 -6.18 -0.42 8.05
CA TYR A 422 -4.80 0.01 7.97
C TYR A 422 -4.12 -0.58 6.74
N GLY A 423 -3.09 0.12 6.24
CA GLY A 423 -2.08 -0.47 5.40
C GLY A 423 -1.09 -1.28 6.24
N SER A 424 -0.39 -2.18 5.60
CA SER A 424 0.72 -2.93 6.17
C SER A 424 1.93 -2.81 5.26
N GLN A 425 3.10 -3.01 5.81
CA GLN A 425 4.32 -3.21 5.05
C GLN A 425 4.50 -4.68 4.69
N ALA A 426 5.55 -5.00 3.95
CA ALA A 426 5.82 -6.35 3.45
C ALA A 426 6.36 -7.31 4.53
N ASP A 427 6.09 -7.04 5.80
CA ASP A 427 6.43 -7.92 6.92
C ASP A 427 5.34 -7.86 8.00
N PRO A 428 4.98 -8.98 8.61
CA PRO A 428 3.87 -9.05 9.56
C PRO A 428 4.10 -8.32 10.88
N PHE A 429 5.33 -7.95 11.26
CA PHE A 429 5.54 -7.21 12.52
C PHE A 429 4.80 -5.86 12.53
N GLU A 430 4.68 -5.24 11.36
CA GLU A 430 4.17 -3.87 11.25
C GLU A 430 2.71 -3.75 11.69
N PRO A 431 1.73 -4.55 11.24
CA PRO A 431 0.36 -4.40 11.71
C PRO A 431 0.19 -4.62 13.20
N PHE A 432 1.03 -5.44 13.84
CA PHE A 432 0.89 -5.73 15.26
C PHE A 432 1.33 -4.59 16.18
N GLN A 433 2.17 -3.68 15.71
CA GLN A 433 2.66 -2.56 16.52
C GLN A 433 1.53 -1.67 17.06
N TRP A 434 0.40 -1.61 16.37
CA TRP A 434 -0.75 -0.79 16.74
C TRP A 434 -1.58 -1.36 17.88
N PHE A 435 -1.38 -2.64 18.24
CA PHE A 435 -2.20 -3.38 19.17
C PHE A 435 -1.47 -3.80 20.46
N VAL A 436 -0.19 -3.47 20.60
CA VAL A 436 0.55 -3.69 21.85
C VAL A 436 -0.06 -2.87 23.01
N SER A 437 0.20 -3.30 24.25
CA SER A 437 -0.38 -2.68 25.44
C SER A 437 -0.05 -1.19 25.57
N GLU A 438 1.12 -0.76 25.11
CA GLU A 438 1.55 0.66 25.12
C GLU A 438 0.72 1.55 24.16
N GLN A 439 -0.03 0.96 23.25
CA GLN A 439 -0.89 1.68 22.31
C GLN A 439 -2.32 1.92 22.82
N VAL A 440 -2.68 1.43 24.00
CA VAL A 440 -3.97 1.75 24.63
C VAL A 440 -4.06 3.26 24.89
N GLY A 441 -5.15 3.86 24.42
CA GLY A 441 -5.33 5.32 24.45
C GLY A 441 -4.64 6.08 23.31
N ILE A 442 -3.97 5.37 22.37
CA ILE A 442 -3.36 5.92 21.16
C ILE A 442 -3.98 5.27 19.93
N TRP A 443 -3.59 4.02 19.60
CA TRP A 443 -4.06 3.28 18.42
C TRP A 443 -4.76 1.96 18.72
N ASN A 444 -4.52 1.34 19.93
CA ASN A 444 -5.27 0.19 20.42
C ASN A 444 -6.62 0.68 21.00
N TRP A 445 -7.56 0.95 20.11
CA TRP A 445 -8.88 1.48 20.48
C TRP A 445 -9.79 0.43 21.11
N GLU A 446 -9.51 -0.85 20.90
CA GLU A 446 -10.15 -1.97 21.55
C GLU A 446 -9.83 -2.02 23.04
N ARG A 447 -8.73 -1.39 23.47
CA ARG A 447 -8.33 -1.11 24.85
C ARG A 447 -8.04 -2.37 25.67
N TRP A 448 -7.41 -3.35 25.02
CA TRP A 448 -6.96 -4.57 25.68
C TRP A 448 -5.43 -4.58 25.89
N THR A 449 -4.98 -5.39 26.84
CA THR A 449 -3.56 -5.58 27.14
C THR A 449 -3.26 -7.07 27.27
N SER A 450 -2.04 -7.47 26.90
CA SER A 450 -1.56 -8.84 27.05
C SER A 450 -0.04 -8.89 27.10
N ASP A 451 0.52 -9.30 28.24
CA ASP A 451 1.97 -9.50 28.39
C ASP A 451 2.50 -10.54 27.40
N GLU A 452 1.72 -11.60 27.09
CA GLU A 452 2.08 -12.62 26.11
C GLU A 452 2.17 -12.00 24.71
N PHE A 453 1.20 -11.19 24.30
CA PHE A 453 1.20 -10.54 23.01
C PHE A 453 2.38 -9.59 22.85
N ASP A 454 2.65 -8.77 23.87
CA ASP A 454 3.76 -7.81 23.86
C ASP A 454 5.13 -8.50 23.81
N ALA A 455 5.26 -9.67 24.48
CA ALA A 455 6.47 -10.49 24.41
C ALA A 455 6.65 -11.11 23.03
N LEU A 456 5.59 -11.70 22.46
CA LEU A 456 5.61 -12.29 21.11
C LEU A 456 5.90 -11.24 20.02
N TYR A 457 5.36 -10.01 20.17
CA TYR A 457 5.67 -8.92 19.25
C TYR A 457 7.18 -8.62 19.21
N LYS A 458 7.82 -8.51 20.38
CA LYS A 458 9.28 -8.28 20.48
C LYS A 458 10.07 -9.46 19.94
N GLU A 459 9.63 -10.69 20.22
CA GLU A 459 10.28 -11.90 19.70
C GLU A 459 10.20 -12.00 18.18
N GLY A 460 9.02 -11.74 17.59
CA GLY A 460 8.80 -11.83 16.14
C GLY A 460 9.63 -10.84 15.32
N ILE A 461 10.04 -9.71 15.90
CA ILE A 461 10.92 -8.73 15.24
C ILE A 461 12.36 -9.25 15.12
N ILE A 462 12.85 -9.98 16.13
CA ILE A 462 14.24 -10.41 16.20
C ILE A 462 14.48 -11.84 15.73
N GLU A 463 13.45 -12.69 15.71
CA GLU A 463 13.53 -14.08 15.25
C GLU A 463 13.80 -14.13 13.73
N SER A 464 14.85 -14.84 13.33
CA SER A 464 15.26 -14.97 11.94
C SER A 464 14.77 -16.25 11.25
N ASP A 465 14.30 -17.24 12.01
CA ASP A 465 13.73 -18.48 11.48
C ASP A 465 12.28 -18.23 11.00
N PRO A 466 12.01 -18.35 9.68
CA PRO A 466 10.66 -18.07 9.16
C PRO A 466 9.57 -18.98 9.74
N ALA A 467 9.89 -20.23 10.09
CA ALA A 467 8.91 -21.16 10.65
C ALA A 467 8.49 -20.73 12.06
N LYS A 468 9.45 -20.33 12.89
CA LYS A 468 9.17 -19.81 14.22
C LYS A 468 8.42 -18.48 14.15
N ARG A 469 8.82 -17.57 13.24
CA ARG A 469 8.08 -16.32 13.03
C ARG A 469 6.63 -16.59 12.63
N ASN A 470 6.40 -17.57 11.78
CA ASN A 470 5.05 -17.98 11.41
C ASN A 470 4.22 -18.40 12.63
N GLU A 471 4.77 -19.24 13.51
CA GLU A 471 4.10 -19.66 14.76
C GLU A 471 3.80 -18.48 15.67
N ILE A 472 4.74 -17.56 15.85
CA ILE A 472 4.59 -16.34 16.65
C ILE A 472 3.41 -15.51 16.13
N TYR A 473 3.37 -15.19 14.83
CA TYR A 473 2.33 -14.34 14.27
C TYR A 473 0.95 -15.02 14.18
N LEU A 474 0.90 -16.33 14.02
CA LEU A 474 -0.34 -17.09 14.17
C LEU A 474 -0.88 -16.97 15.60
N ARG A 475 -0.01 -17.18 16.61
CA ARG A 475 -0.39 -17.09 18.03
C ARG A 475 -0.85 -15.69 18.42
N MET A 476 -0.19 -14.65 17.94
CA MET A 476 -0.58 -13.26 18.19
C MET A 476 -1.99 -12.96 17.68
N GLN A 477 -2.36 -13.42 16.49
CA GLN A 477 -3.71 -13.24 15.95
C GLN A 477 -4.76 -14.05 16.71
N GLU A 478 -4.42 -15.23 17.25
CA GLU A 478 -5.31 -15.97 18.14
C GLU A 478 -5.61 -15.19 19.42
N ILE A 479 -4.59 -14.58 20.04
CA ILE A 479 -4.76 -13.74 21.23
C ILE A 479 -5.71 -12.58 20.91
N MET A 480 -5.50 -11.86 19.81
CA MET A 480 -6.39 -10.78 19.37
C MET A 480 -7.83 -11.27 19.23
N GLU A 481 -8.03 -12.37 18.51
CA GLU A 481 -9.36 -12.93 18.24
C GLU A 481 -10.07 -13.38 19.53
N ASP A 482 -9.33 -13.98 20.47
CA ASP A 482 -9.87 -14.48 21.74
C ASP A 482 -10.32 -13.36 22.69
N THR A 483 -9.86 -12.11 22.51
CA THR A 483 -10.40 -10.93 23.21
C THR A 483 -11.88 -10.70 22.91
N GLY A 484 -12.38 -11.20 21.77
CA GLY A 484 -13.70 -10.92 21.25
C GLY A 484 -13.84 -9.52 20.65
N SER A 485 -12.79 -8.69 20.66
CA SER A 485 -12.87 -7.27 20.28
C SER A 485 -12.67 -7.00 18.79
N TYR A 486 -12.44 -8.04 17.97
CA TYR A 486 -12.19 -7.93 16.55
C TYR A 486 -13.17 -8.76 15.72
N VAL A 487 -13.71 -8.17 14.66
CA VAL A 487 -14.34 -8.90 13.56
C VAL A 487 -13.52 -8.65 12.33
N TRP A 488 -12.81 -9.66 11.87
CA TRP A 488 -12.01 -9.58 10.65
C TRP A 488 -12.93 -9.52 9.44
N LEU A 489 -12.66 -8.61 8.50
CA LEU A 489 -13.53 -8.35 7.37
C LEU A 489 -12.86 -8.72 6.05
N THR A 490 -11.94 -7.88 5.57
CA THR A 490 -11.31 -8.08 4.26
C THR A 490 -9.83 -7.75 4.28
N HIS A 491 -9.09 -8.41 3.38
CA HIS A 491 -7.86 -7.89 2.80
C HIS A 491 -8.22 -7.28 1.45
N GLU A 492 -8.10 -5.98 1.33
CA GLU A 492 -8.42 -5.30 0.07
C GLU A 492 -7.41 -5.68 -1.01
N ALA A 493 -7.83 -5.57 -2.26
CA ALA A 493 -7.00 -5.81 -3.42
C ALA A 493 -6.98 -4.57 -4.33
N GLU A 494 -5.86 -4.39 -5.01
CA GLU A 494 -5.76 -3.45 -6.10
C GLU A 494 -6.09 -4.14 -7.41
N VAL A 495 -6.89 -3.50 -8.24
CA VAL A 495 -7.30 -4.04 -9.53
C VAL A 495 -6.74 -3.18 -10.64
N TYR A 496 -6.07 -3.84 -11.57
CA TYR A 496 -5.56 -3.23 -12.78
C TYR A 496 -6.31 -3.73 -14.01
N VAL A 497 -6.56 -2.82 -14.95
CA VAL A 497 -6.84 -3.19 -16.34
C VAL A 497 -5.58 -2.93 -17.15
N HIS A 498 -5.21 -3.87 -18.02
CA HIS A 498 -4.04 -3.76 -18.88
C HIS A 498 -4.31 -4.33 -20.27
N ARG A 499 -3.55 -3.88 -21.28
CA ARG A 499 -3.59 -4.47 -22.61
C ARG A 499 -3.08 -5.92 -22.57
N ASN A 500 -3.63 -6.79 -23.41
CA ASN A 500 -3.18 -8.19 -23.51
C ASN A 500 -1.73 -8.33 -24.00
N THR A 501 -1.15 -7.24 -24.49
CA THR A 501 0.26 -7.15 -24.90
C THR A 501 1.20 -6.78 -23.75
N VAL A 502 0.69 -6.59 -22.53
CA VAL A 502 1.45 -6.18 -21.35
C VAL A 502 1.29 -7.24 -20.28
N ASP A 503 2.39 -7.79 -19.80
CA ASP A 503 2.48 -8.63 -18.60
C ASP A 503 2.91 -7.75 -17.44
N VAL A 504 1.94 -7.39 -16.58
CA VAL A 504 2.15 -6.48 -15.46
C VAL A 504 2.80 -7.20 -14.28
N ASP A 505 3.90 -6.68 -13.76
CA ASP A 505 4.50 -7.13 -12.50
C ASP A 505 3.94 -6.25 -11.37
N LEU A 506 3.25 -6.87 -10.40
CA LEU A 506 2.62 -6.16 -9.29
C LEU A 506 3.39 -6.42 -7.99
N ALA A 507 3.71 -5.35 -7.27
CA ALA A 507 4.35 -5.44 -5.96
C ALA A 507 3.38 -6.04 -4.92
N PRO A 508 3.89 -6.53 -3.77
CA PRO A 508 3.04 -6.98 -2.66
C PRO A 508 2.09 -5.91 -2.13
N THR A 509 2.45 -4.64 -2.29
CA THR A 509 1.61 -3.48 -1.98
C THR A 509 0.48 -3.25 -2.96
N GLY A 510 0.38 -4.06 -4.02
CA GLY A 510 -0.60 -3.97 -5.08
C GLY A 510 -0.22 -3.01 -6.22
N GLU A 511 0.95 -2.40 -6.17
CA GLU A 511 1.37 -1.42 -7.18
C GLU A 511 2.14 -2.07 -8.34
N MET A 512 2.10 -1.43 -9.51
CA MET A 512 2.78 -1.95 -10.70
C MET A 512 4.26 -1.56 -10.69
N GLN A 513 5.14 -2.56 -10.73
CA GLN A 513 6.59 -2.37 -10.79
C GLN A 513 7.01 -2.12 -12.24
N LEU A 514 7.24 -0.86 -12.62
CA LEU A 514 7.52 -0.44 -14.00
C LEU A 514 8.74 -1.15 -14.60
N ILE A 515 9.79 -1.31 -13.81
CA ILE A 515 11.05 -1.93 -14.27
C ILE A 515 10.93 -3.42 -14.58
N TYR A 516 9.94 -4.12 -13.99
CA TYR A 516 9.73 -5.56 -14.17
C TYR A 516 8.55 -5.88 -15.09
N THR A 517 7.68 -4.90 -15.37
CA THR A 517 6.61 -5.03 -16.35
C THR A 517 7.20 -5.23 -17.76
N LYS A 518 6.65 -6.17 -18.53
CA LYS A 518 7.23 -6.60 -19.82
C LYS A 518 6.15 -6.85 -20.87
N PRO A 519 6.51 -6.93 -22.16
CA PRO A 519 5.62 -7.44 -23.19
C PRO A 519 5.16 -8.88 -22.87
N ALA A 520 3.83 -9.15 -23.07
CA ALA A 520 3.22 -10.47 -22.83
C ALA A 520 3.54 -11.48 -23.93
#